data_673771c083e8653e76fc51f7dfd8606b
#
_entry.id   673771c083e8653e76fc51f7dfd8606b
#
_cell.length_a   1.000
_cell.length_b   1.000
_cell.length_c   1.000
_cell.angle_alpha   90.00
_cell.angle_beta   90.00
_cell.angle_gamma   90.00
#
_symmetry.space_group_name_H-M   'P 1'
#
loop_
_entity.id
_entity.type
_entity.pdbx_description
1 polymer ?
#
loop_
_entity_poly.entity_id
_entity_poly.type
_entity_poly.pdbx_seq_one_letter_code
_entity_poly.pdbx_strand_id
1 'polypeptide(L)' 'MKIAVAGTGYVGLSNSILLAQNNEVWAVDIVEEKVDLINHKKSPIVDKEIEEYLAEKPLNLRATTDAKAAYE' A
#
# COMPACT_ATOMS: atom_id res chain seq x y z
N MET A 1 0.28 -0.07 15.55
CA MET A 1 -1.10 -0.49 15.21
C MET A 1 -1.13 -1.07 13.82
N LYS A 2 -1.85 -2.16 13.63
CA LYS A 2 -2.03 -2.77 12.31
C LYS A 2 -3.30 -2.22 11.67
N ILE A 3 -3.19 -1.68 10.47
CA ILE A 3 -4.32 -1.08 9.74
C ILE A 3 -4.45 -1.77 8.38
N ALA A 4 -5.67 -2.13 8.02
CA ALA A 4 -5.97 -2.69 6.70
C ALA A 4 -6.73 -1.65 5.88
N VAL A 5 -6.27 -1.43 4.64
CA VAL A 5 -6.91 -0.49 3.72
C VAL A 5 -7.35 -1.25 2.48
N ALA A 6 -8.64 -1.19 2.17
CA ALA A 6 -9.19 -1.87 0.99
C ALA A 6 -9.01 -0.99 -0.25
N GLY A 7 -8.40 -1.58 -1.28
CA GLY A 7 -8.17 -0.91 -2.55
C GLY A 7 -6.84 -0.16 -2.61
N THR A 8 -6.24 -0.16 -3.79
CA THR A 8 -4.97 0.53 -4.05
C THR A 8 -5.11 1.58 -5.14
N GLY A 9 -6.32 2.11 -5.33
CA GLY A 9 -6.54 3.28 -6.16
C GLY A 9 -5.92 4.52 -5.51
N TYR A 10 -6.05 5.66 -6.15
CA TYR A 10 -5.40 6.88 -5.68
C TYR A 10 -5.66 7.19 -4.20
N VAL A 11 -6.93 7.20 -3.81
CA VAL A 11 -7.31 7.54 -2.43
C VAL A 11 -6.82 6.49 -1.44
N GLY A 12 -7.05 5.21 -1.75
CA GLY A 12 -6.64 4.12 -0.86
C GLY A 12 -5.13 4.06 -0.69
N LEU A 13 -4.40 4.18 -1.79
CA LEU A 13 -2.93 4.14 -1.74
C LEU A 13 -2.36 5.36 -1.02
N SER A 14 -2.88 6.54 -1.27
CA SER A 14 -2.45 7.75 -0.57
C SER A 14 -2.66 7.64 0.94
N ASN A 15 -3.82 7.14 1.36
CA ASN A 15 -4.10 6.92 2.77
C ASN A 15 -3.18 5.85 3.37
N SER A 16 -2.92 4.78 2.62
CA SER A 16 -2.01 3.72 3.08
C SER A 16 -0.61 4.25 3.33
N ILE A 17 -0.10 5.06 2.42
CA ILE A 17 1.23 5.66 2.56
C ILE A 17 1.28 6.58 3.77
N LEU A 18 0.28 7.42 3.94
CA LEU A 18 0.23 8.35 5.05
C LEU A 18 0.21 7.62 6.40
N LEU A 19 -0.62 6.59 6.51
CA LEU A 19 -0.73 5.81 7.73
C LEU A 19 0.50 4.94 8.00
N ALA A 20 1.15 4.46 6.94
CA ALA A 20 2.31 3.56 7.06
C ALA A 20 3.56 4.25 7.61
N GLN A 21 3.56 5.56 7.71
CA GLN A 21 4.67 6.29 8.32
C GLN A 21 4.76 6.04 9.83
N ASN A 22 3.64 5.69 10.46
CA ASN A 22 3.58 5.50 11.91
C ASN A 22 2.90 4.18 12.33
N ASN A 23 2.41 3.40 11.38
CA ASN A 23 1.67 2.17 11.66
C ASN A 23 2.05 1.08 10.67
N GLU A 24 1.74 -0.17 11.04
CA GLU A 24 1.81 -1.27 10.08
C GLU A 24 0.56 -1.23 9.21
N VAL A 25 0.70 -1.06 7.91
CA VAL A 25 -0.43 -0.96 6.99
C VAL A 25 -0.41 -2.10 5.97
N TRP A 26 -1.55 -2.72 5.80
CA TRP A 26 -1.78 -3.76 4.78
C TRP A 26 -2.78 -3.23 3.77
N ALA A 27 -2.31 -3.00 2.55
CA ALA A 27 -3.18 -2.61 1.45
C ALA A 27 -3.71 -3.85 0.76
N VAL A 28 -5.02 -3.93 0.59
CA VAL A 28 -5.68 -5.09 -0.01
C VAL A 28 -6.21 -4.72 -1.38
N ASP A 29 -5.86 -5.51 -2.39
CA ASP A 29 -6.40 -5.32 -3.74
C ASP A 29 -6.56 -6.68 -4.42
N ILE A 30 -7.56 -6.80 -5.27
CA ILE A 30 -7.82 -8.04 -6.01
C ILE A 30 -6.90 -8.17 -7.23
N VAL A 31 -6.24 -7.10 -7.64
CA VAL A 31 -5.34 -7.09 -8.79
C VAL A 31 -3.92 -7.42 -8.34
N GLU A 32 -3.47 -8.63 -8.64
CA GLU A 32 -2.18 -9.13 -8.22
C GLU A 32 -1.00 -8.27 -8.70
N GLU A 33 -1.09 -7.73 -9.90
CA GLU A 33 -0.04 -6.86 -10.45
C GLU A 33 0.16 -5.61 -9.59
N LYS A 34 -0.92 -5.02 -9.08
CA LYS A 34 -0.83 -3.86 -8.21
C LYS A 34 -0.18 -4.21 -6.88
N VAL A 35 -0.54 -5.36 -6.34
CA VAL A 35 0.04 -5.87 -5.10
C VAL A 35 1.55 -6.07 -5.25
N ASP A 36 1.96 -6.69 -6.34
CA ASP A 36 3.39 -6.91 -6.61
C ASP A 36 4.16 -5.59 -6.72
N LEU A 37 3.59 -4.62 -7.41
CA LEU A 37 4.24 -3.31 -7.57
C LEU A 37 4.47 -2.65 -6.21
N ILE A 38 3.46 -2.63 -5.36
CA ILE A 38 3.57 -2.00 -4.05
C ILE A 38 4.61 -2.71 -3.18
N ASN A 39 4.64 -4.03 -3.21
CA ASN A 39 5.60 -4.80 -2.43
C ASN A 39 7.04 -4.61 -2.93
N HIS A 40 7.21 -4.19 -4.17
CA HIS A 40 8.51 -3.83 -4.74
C HIS A 40 8.78 -2.32 -4.68
N LYS A 41 8.00 -1.59 -3.88
CA LYS A 41 8.12 -0.14 -3.70
C LYS A 41 7.91 0.65 -4.99
N LYS A 42 7.01 0.17 -5.84
CA LYS A 42 6.64 0.83 -7.08
C LYS A 42 5.16 1.19 -7.04
N SER A 43 4.81 2.32 -7.63
CA SER A 43 3.43 2.78 -7.66
C SER A 43 2.64 2.09 -8.76
N PRO A 44 1.45 1.55 -8.47
CA PRO A 44 0.55 1.03 -9.51
C PRO A 44 -0.18 2.13 -10.26
N ILE A 45 -0.04 3.37 -9.84
CA ILE A 45 -0.65 4.52 -10.50
C ILE A 45 0.43 5.54 -10.85
N VAL A 46 0.17 6.34 -11.89
CA VAL A 46 1.13 7.35 -12.34
C VAL A 46 0.96 8.61 -11.49
N ASP A 47 1.69 8.69 -10.39
CA ASP A 47 1.69 9.83 -9.48
C ASP A 47 3.08 9.99 -8.90
N LYS A 48 3.71 11.11 -9.22
CA LYS A 48 5.09 11.35 -8.85
C LYS A 48 5.32 11.35 -7.34
N GLU A 49 4.42 11.94 -6.57
CA GLU A 49 4.56 11.98 -5.12
C GLU A 49 4.45 10.59 -4.51
N ILE A 50 3.49 9.79 -4.98
CA ILE A 50 3.32 8.43 -4.51
C ILE A 50 4.56 7.60 -4.86
N GLU A 51 5.06 7.74 -6.07
CA GLU A 51 6.27 7.03 -6.50
C GLU A 51 7.47 7.38 -5.61
N GLU A 52 7.65 8.65 -5.30
CA GLU A 52 8.73 9.10 -4.43
C GLU A 52 8.58 8.56 -3.01
N TYR A 53 7.37 8.60 -2.44
CA TYR A 53 7.15 8.07 -1.10
C TYR A 53 7.41 6.58 -1.01
N LEU A 54 6.96 5.81 -2.00
CA LEU A 54 7.18 4.36 -2.00
C LEU A 54 8.65 4.00 -2.14
N ALA A 55 9.39 4.76 -2.95
CA ALA A 55 10.80 4.49 -3.22
C ALA A 55 11.73 4.99 -2.12
N GLU A 56 11.43 6.11 -1.49
CA GLU A 56 12.36 6.82 -0.61
C GLU A 56 12.01 6.80 0.88
N LYS A 57 10.73 6.69 1.23
CA LYS A 57 10.31 6.75 2.63
C LYS A 57 10.33 5.36 3.27
N PRO A 58 10.73 5.26 4.55
CA PRO A 58 10.70 3.98 5.26
C PRO A 58 9.28 3.66 5.73
N LEU A 59 8.48 3.12 4.83
CA LEU A 59 7.08 2.81 5.10
C LEU A 59 6.91 1.36 5.54
N ASN A 60 6.13 1.15 6.59
CA ASN A 60 5.73 -0.20 7.01
C ASN A 60 4.44 -0.57 6.27
N LEU A 61 4.56 -0.70 4.96
CA LEU A 61 3.44 -0.94 4.05
C LEU A 61 3.63 -2.26 3.32
N ARG A 62 2.61 -3.09 3.36
CA ARG A 62 2.56 -4.34 2.61
C ARG A 62 1.27 -4.39 1.83
N ALA A 63 1.29 -5.07 0.70
CA ALA A 63 0.09 -5.29 -0.09
C ALA A 63 -0.19 -6.78 -0.22
N THR A 64 -1.46 -7.13 -0.31
CA THR A 64 -1.86 -8.52 -0.46
C THR A 64 -3.19 -8.63 -1.20
N THR A 65 -3.39 -9.77 -1.88
CA THR A 65 -4.69 -10.10 -2.45
C THR A 65 -5.56 -10.84 -1.43
N ASP A 66 -5.00 -11.20 -0.28
CA ASP A 66 -5.70 -11.95 0.75
C ASP A 66 -6.26 -11.02 1.83
N ALA A 67 -7.53 -10.65 1.67
CA ALA A 67 -8.20 -9.76 2.61
C ALA A 67 -8.24 -10.34 4.02
N LYS A 68 -8.39 -11.66 4.14
CA LYS A 68 -8.45 -12.31 5.44
C LYS A 68 -7.14 -12.12 6.21
N ALA A 69 -6.01 -12.32 5.56
CA ALA A 69 -4.72 -12.12 6.19
C ALA A 69 -4.52 -10.67 6.64
N ALA A 70 -4.97 -9.71 5.84
CA ALA A 70 -4.84 -8.29 6.15
C ALA A 70 -5.70 -7.88 7.35
N TYR A 71 -6.88 -8.48 7.50
CA TYR A 71 -7.82 -8.12 8.57
C TYR A 71 -7.65 -8.93 9.86
N GLU A 72 -6.75 -9.88 9.87
CA GLU A 72 -6.41 -10.64 11.09
C GLU A 72 -5.30 -9.98 11.95
#